data_302979d6aa69e92895bff8a5151eb776
#
_entry.id   302979d6aa69e92895bff8a5151eb776
#
_cell.length_a   1.000
_cell.length_b   1.000
_cell.length_c   1.000
_cell.angle_alpha   90.00
_cell.angle_beta   90.00
_cell.angle_gamma   90.00
#
_symmetry.space_group_name_H-M   'P 1'
#
loop_
_entity.id
_entity.type
_entity.pdbx_description
1 polymer ?
#
loop_
_entity_poly.entity_id
_entity_poly.type
_entity_poly.pdbx_seq_one_letter_code
_entity_poly.pdbx_strand_id
1 'polypeptide(L)'
;MNSKLEIAKLEPVWNTNKSIFYLMSSIVFLLFALPLFNVNSFYLHLMITIFMYSAMSQSWNVIAGMSGQISLGHGAFFGLGAYSSTFLYMEYDITPWAGIVVGIFLSGIVAILIGLSVLRLSGHYFAIATLLIGISFQVIFQRWDLVGAASGLWVPLTEFDSWNAMQFHSSKVPYYYIFLVFFLITFFLIWLLDRSKIGFRFRAVRDDPQAAASLGINVSKHKIIAYAISAMIMAPMGSLFAQYILIIDPDRVFSFDISIFVLLLTVLGGVGNIWGPLVGTVILIPVTEYSRIWFGGTGGAVDLMIYGIILMIICVFRPAGIISLVPARILERDKKR
;
A
#
# COMPACT_ATOMS: atom_id res chain seq x y z
N MET A 1 53.94 9.78 14.15
CA MET A 1 52.97 9.87 13.03
C MET A 1 51.62 9.46 13.59
N ASN A 2 50.90 10.41 14.19
CA ASN A 2 49.62 10.20 14.89
C ASN A 2 48.48 10.45 13.92
N SER A 3 47.85 9.40 13.39
CA SER A 3 46.53 9.50 12.74
C SER A 3 45.45 9.28 13.79
N LYS A 4 44.97 10.35 14.40
CA LYS A 4 43.75 10.35 15.15
C LYS A 4 42.63 10.02 14.18
N LEU A 5 42.11 8.81 14.25
CA LEU A 5 40.77 8.46 13.72
C LEU A 5 39.77 9.33 14.47
N GLU A 6 39.38 10.45 13.88
CA GLU A 6 38.20 11.20 14.29
C GLU A 6 36.98 10.27 14.09
N ILE A 7 36.54 9.69 15.19
CA ILE A 7 35.22 9.05 15.27
C ILE A 7 34.26 10.21 15.05
N ALA A 8 33.77 10.32 13.81
CA ALA A 8 32.71 11.24 13.47
C ALA A 8 31.54 10.99 14.46
N LYS A 9 31.31 11.94 15.36
CA LYS A 9 30.18 11.95 16.24
C LYS A 9 28.95 11.82 15.34
N LEU A 10 28.26 10.67 15.42
CA LEU A 10 26.94 10.48 14.83
C LEU A 10 26.03 11.49 15.51
N GLU A 11 25.86 12.66 14.89
CA GLU A 11 24.85 13.61 15.33
C GLU A 11 23.49 12.95 15.22
N PRO A 12 22.61 13.13 16.21
CA PRO A 12 21.29 12.51 16.20
C PRO A 12 20.52 12.96 14.95
N VAL A 13 19.91 11.98 14.26
CA VAL A 13 19.18 12.07 12.99
C VAL A 13 17.97 13.02 13.03
N TRP A 14 17.73 13.71 14.13
CA TRP A 14 16.58 14.58 14.42
C TRP A 14 16.68 16.00 13.85
N ASN A 15 17.74 16.36 13.13
CA ASN A 15 17.87 17.68 12.52
C ASN A 15 17.15 17.72 11.15
N THR A 16 15.89 17.28 11.11
CA THR A 16 14.97 17.66 10.05
C THR A 16 14.88 19.17 10.02
N ASN A 17 15.13 19.78 8.86
CA ASN A 17 14.95 21.22 8.68
C ASN A 17 13.59 21.61 9.26
N LYS A 18 13.57 22.48 10.26
CA LYS A 18 12.33 22.96 10.90
C LYS A 18 11.28 23.36 9.87
N SER A 19 11.72 23.91 8.73
CA SER A 19 10.84 24.27 7.60
C SER A 19 10.10 23.09 6.99
N ILE A 20 10.76 21.95 6.80
CA ILE A 20 10.11 20.74 6.23
C ILE A 20 9.12 20.15 7.25
N PHE A 21 9.50 20.14 8.52
CA PHE A 21 8.61 19.71 9.60
C PHE A 21 7.35 20.56 9.68
N TYR A 22 7.48 21.89 9.65
CA TYR A 22 6.34 22.80 9.66
C TYR A 22 5.46 22.66 8.42
N LEU A 23 6.06 22.46 7.25
CA LEU A 23 5.32 22.24 6.02
C LEU A 23 4.52 20.93 6.06
N MET A 24 5.13 19.83 6.52
CA MET A 24 4.43 18.55 6.69
C MET A 24 3.31 18.65 7.72
N SER A 25 3.58 19.29 8.88
CA SER A 25 2.56 19.53 9.91
C SER A 25 1.40 20.37 9.38
N SER A 26 1.69 21.40 8.58
CA SER A 26 0.68 22.23 7.93
C SER A 26 -0.18 21.46 6.94
N ILE A 27 0.43 20.58 6.11
CA ILE A 27 -0.32 19.71 5.19
C ILE A 27 -1.22 18.74 5.95
N VAL A 28 -0.71 18.09 7.00
CA VAL A 28 -1.51 17.18 7.83
C VAL A 28 -2.66 17.92 8.50
N PHE A 29 -2.40 19.12 9.05
CA PHE A 29 -3.45 19.96 9.65
C PHE A 29 -4.52 20.34 8.62
N LEU A 30 -4.12 20.72 7.41
CA LEU A 30 -5.06 21.07 6.33
C LEU A 30 -5.91 19.87 5.92
N LEU A 31 -5.33 18.67 5.84
CA LEU A 31 -6.07 17.44 5.58
C LEU A 31 -7.10 17.16 6.69
N PHE A 32 -6.76 17.37 7.96
CA PHE A 32 -7.73 17.21 9.05
C PHE A 32 -8.85 18.27 9.03
N ALA A 33 -8.54 19.49 8.59
CA ALA A 33 -9.50 20.60 8.53
C ALA A 33 -10.43 20.53 7.30
N LEU A 34 -10.03 19.80 6.23
CA LEU A 34 -10.74 19.78 4.96
C LEU A 34 -12.23 19.40 5.06
N PRO A 35 -12.68 18.37 5.82
CA PRO A 35 -14.09 18.03 5.92
C PRO A 35 -14.95 19.11 6.62
N LEU A 36 -14.34 20.02 7.39
CA LEU A 36 -15.07 21.11 8.09
C LEU A 36 -15.63 22.16 7.13
N PHE A 37 -15.13 22.21 5.89
CA PHE A 37 -15.56 23.17 4.86
C PHE A 37 -16.75 22.68 4.02
N ASN A 38 -17.58 21.76 4.51
CA ASN A 38 -18.73 21.19 3.80
C ASN A 38 -18.40 20.68 2.39
N VAL A 39 -17.30 19.95 2.27
CA VAL A 39 -16.81 19.41 1.01
C VAL A 39 -17.82 18.42 0.41
N ASN A 40 -18.07 18.53 -0.89
CA ASN A 40 -18.95 17.62 -1.62
C ASN A 40 -18.53 16.15 -1.41
N SER A 41 -19.53 15.25 -1.31
CA SER A 41 -19.34 13.81 -1.13
C SER A 41 -18.44 13.15 -2.19
N PHE A 42 -18.35 13.72 -3.40
CA PHE A 42 -17.41 13.29 -4.44
C PHE A 42 -15.95 13.52 -4.04
N TYR A 43 -15.62 14.73 -3.57
CA TYR A 43 -14.24 15.02 -3.16
C TYR A 43 -13.81 14.24 -1.92
N LEU A 44 -14.75 13.97 -0.99
CA LEU A 44 -14.49 13.08 0.14
C LEU A 44 -14.17 11.65 -0.35
N HIS A 45 -14.95 11.12 -1.29
CA HIS A 45 -14.69 9.83 -1.90
C HIS A 45 -13.33 9.79 -2.62
N LEU A 46 -13.02 10.84 -3.39
CA LEU A 46 -11.74 10.96 -4.07
C LEU A 46 -10.54 10.90 -3.07
N MET A 47 -10.64 11.64 -1.96
CA MET A 47 -9.60 11.63 -0.93
C MET A 47 -9.49 10.28 -0.22
N ILE A 48 -10.62 9.63 0.11
CA ILE A 48 -10.65 8.28 0.68
C ILE A 48 -9.90 7.32 -0.25
N THR A 49 -10.19 7.35 -1.54
CA THR A 49 -9.56 6.51 -2.56
C THR A 49 -8.06 6.81 -2.67
N ILE A 50 -7.65 8.09 -2.64
CA ILE A 50 -6.24 8.49 -2.62
C ILE A 50 -5.52 7.93 -1.39
N PHE A 51 -6.09 8.04 -0.18
CA PHE A 51 -5.46 7.51 1.04
C PHE A 51 -5.33 6.00 1.00
N MET A 52 -6.38 5.29 0.57
CA MET A 52 -6.39 3.85 0.42
C MET A 52 -5.29 3.37 -0.54
N TYR A 53 -5.29 3.87 -1.76
CA TYR A 53 -4.30 3.46 -2.76
C TYR A 53 -2.89 3.94 -2.44
N SER A 54 -2.73 5.08 -1.76
CA SER A 54 -1.42 5.51 -1.26
C SER A 54 -0.85 4.53 -0.24
N ALA A 55 -1.66 4.05 0.71
CA ALA A 55 -1.24 3.06 1.68
C ALA A 55 -0.92 1.71 1.02
N MET A 56 -1.76 1.27 0.07
CA MET A 56 -1.53 0.05 -0.72
C MET A 56 -0.24 0.13 -1.54
N SER A 57 -0.01 1.24 -2.23
CA SER A 57 1.20 1.48 -3.04
C SER A 57 2.45 1.58 -2.17
N GLN A 58 2.34 2.17 -0.98
CA GLN A 58 3.40 2.17 0.02
C GLN A 58 3.73 0.75 0.50
N SER A 59 2.71 -0.10 0.73
CA SER A 59 2.87 -1.51 1.05
C SER A 59 3.70 -2.23 -0.03
N TRP A 60 3.31 -2.08 -1.29
CA TRP A 60 4.02 -2.68 -2.42
C TRP A 60 5.45 -2.14 -2.56
N ASN A 61 5.67 -0.87 -2.29
CA ASN A 61 6.99 -0.23 -2.32
C ASN A 61 7.97 -0.83 -1.30
N VAL A 62 7.50 -1.40 -0.20
CA VAL A 62 8.36 -2.12 0.77
C VAL A 62 9.02 -3.32 0.11
N ILE A 63 8.25 -4.17 -0.59
CA ILE A 63 8.81 -5.38 -1.20
C ILE A 63 9.56 -5.06 -2.50
N ALA A 64 9.02 -4.23 -3.37
CA ALA A 64 9.62 -3.93 -4.65
C ALA A 64 10.69 -2.83 -4.56
N GLY A 65 10.37 -1.73 -3.91
CA GLY A 65 11.24 -0.56 -3.84
C GLY A 65 12.38 -0.70 -2.86
N MET A 66 12.15 -1.28 -1.67
CA MET A 66 13.19 -1.44 -0.66
C MET A 66 13.95 -2.76 -0.80
N SER A 67 13.29 -3.87 -1.18
CA SER A 67 13.88 -5.22 -1.21
C SER A 67 14.15 -5.74 -2.62
N GLY A 68 13.72 -5.03 -3.68
CA GLY A 68 13.99 -5.36 -5.07
C GLY A 68 13.22 -6.56 -5.62
N GLN A 69 12.09 -6.94 -5.00
CA GLN A 69 11.28 -8.09 -5.43
C GLN A 69 9.93 -7.61 -5.96
N ILE A 70 9.68 -7.77 -7.26
CA ILE A 70 8.42 -7.40 -7.89
C ILE A 70 7.38 -8.48 -7.60
N SER A 71 6.34 -8.14 -6.83
CA SER A 71 5.23 -9.05 -6.54
C SER A 71 3.97 -8.61 -7.28
N LEU A 72 3.30 -9.55 -7.93
CA LEU A 72 2.02 -9.37 -8.63
C LEU A 72 0.85 -10.03 -7.89
N GLY A 73 1.07 -10.51 -6.67
CA GLY A 73 0.07 -11.19 -5.85
C GLY A 73 -0.45 -10.39 -4.67
N HIS A 74 -0.28 -9.06 -4.65
CA HIS A 74 -0.69 -8.23 -3.50
C HIS A 74 -2.20 -8.18 -3.31
N GLY A 75 -3.00 -8.39 -4.37
CA GLY A 75 -4.44 -8.58 -4.27
C GLY A 75 -4.85 -9.70 -3.30
N ALA A 76 -4.03 -10.76 -3.16
CA ALA A 76 -4.28 -11.83 -2.20
C ALA A 76 -4.33 -11.30 -0.75
N PHE A 77 -3.42 -10.43 -0.36
CA PHE A 77 -3.38 -9.87 1.01
C PHE A 77 -4.48 -8.84 1.24
N PHE A 78 -4.84 -8.09 0.21
CA PHE A 78 -6.00 -7.20 0.24
C PHE A 78 -7.28 -8.01 0.46
N GLY A 79 -7.49 -9.07 -0.31
CA GLY A 79 -8.63 -9.97 -0.18
C GLY A 79 -8.67 -10.69 1.18
N LEU A 80 -7.54 -11.20 1.67
CA LEU A 80 -7.46 -11.79 3.01
C LEU A 80 -7.88 -10.81 4.10
N GLY A 81 -7.46 -9.55 4.00
CA GLY A 81 -7.90 -8.50 4.92
C GLY A 81 -9.39 -8.26 4.84
N ALA A 82 -9.95 -8.10 3.63
CA ALA A 82 -11.36 -7.88 3.40
C ALA A 82 -12.21 -9.02 3.96
N TYR A 83 -11.88 -10.27 3.60
CA TYR A 83 -12.64 -11.44 4.03
C TYR A 83 -12.50 -11.72 5.52
N SER A 84 -11.32 -11.56 6.12
CA SER A 84 -11.14 -11.82 7.55
C SER A 84 -12.00 -10.90 8.41
N SER A 85 -12.06 -9.60 8.11
CA SER A 85 -12.87 -8.67 8.89
C SER A 85 -14.38 -8.87 8.66
N THR A 86 -14.78 -9.09 7.41
CA THR A 86 -16.20 -9.27 7.06
C THR A 86 -16.73 -10.59 7.59
N PHE A 87 -16.00 -11.69 7.43
CA PHE A 87 -16.41 -13.00 7.91
C PHE A 87 -16.57 -13.03 9.44
N LEU A 88 -15.59 -12.47 10.18
CA LEU A 88 -15.67 -12.39 11.63
C LEU A 88 -16.84 -11.53 12.11
N TYR A 89 -17.16 -10.48 11.39
CA TYR A 89 -18.31 -9.65 11.72
C TYR A 89 -19.64 -10.37 11.47
N MET A 90 -19.78 -11.07 10.33
CA MET A 90 -21.03 -11.71 9.96
C MET A 90 -21.35 -12.98 10.75
N GLU A 91 -20.34 -13.82 11.03
CA GLU A 91 -20.55 -15.11 11.67
C GLU A 91 -20.41 -15.08 13.20
N TYR A 92 -19.63 -14.16 13.74
CA TYR A 92 -19.31 -14.12 15.15
C TYR A 92 -19.64 -12.79 15.83
N ASP A 93 -20.27 -11.83 15.14
CA ASP A 93 -20.56 -10.46 15.62
C ASP A 93 -19.31 -9.75 16.18
N ILE A 94 -18.11 -10.16 15.73
CA ILE A 94 -16.86 -9.53 16.12
C ILE A 94 -16.69 -8.24 15.33
N THR A 95 -16.48 -7.13 16.06
CA THR A 95 -16.31 -5.81 15.43
C THR A 95 -15.25 -5.83 14.31
N PRO A 96 -15.48 -5.16 13.17
CA PRO A 96 -14.51 -5.08 12.08
C PRO A 96 -13.12 -4.55 12.50
N TRP A 97 -13.05 -3.76 13.57
CA TRP A 97 -11.78 -3.32 14.15
C TRP A 97 -10.90 -4.47 14.61
N ALA A 98 -11.48 -5.47 15.29
CA ALA A 98 -10.76 -6.69 15.66
C ALA A 98 -10.46 -7.53 14.42
N GLY A 99 -11.38 -7.57 13.44
CA GLY A 99 -11.18 -8.22 12.15
C GLY A 99 -9.98 -7.68 11.38
N ILE A 100 -9.72 -6.37 11.42
CA ILE A 100 -8.50 -5.75 10.85
C ILE A 100 -7.25 -6.35 11.47
N VAL A 101 -7.21 -6.47 12.81
CA VAL A 101 -6.05 -7.03 13.52
C VAL A 101 -5.82 -8.49 13.11
N VAL A 102 -6.88 -9.29 13.06
CA VAL A 102 -6.81 -10.69 12.59
C VAL A 102 -6.31 -10.75 11.14
N GLY A 103 -6.82 -9.89 10.26
CA GLY A 103 -6.39 -9.79 8.86
C GLY A 103 -4.90 -9.46 8.71
N ILE A 104 -4.36 -8.56 9.55
CA ILE A 104 -2.93 -8.22 9.58
C ILE A 104 -2.10 -9.47 9.89
N PHE A 105 -2.42 -10.18 10.98
CA PHE A 105 -1.66 -11.37 11.38
C PHE A 105 -1.82 -12.52 10.38
N LEU A 106 -3.03 -12.76 9.89
CA LEU A 106 -3.30 -13.80 8.90
C LEU A 106 -2.49 -13.55 7.61
N SER A 107 -2.54 -12.34 7.08
CA SER A 107 -1.77 -11.95 5.89
C SER A 107 -0.27 -12.05 6.11
N GLY A 108 0.22 -11.69 7.30
CA GLY A 108 1.62 -11.84 7.67
C GLY A 108 2.07 -13.30 7.70
N ILE A 109 1.28 -14.19 8.32
CA ILE A 109 1.55 -15.63 8.36
C ILE A 109 1.55 -16.21 6.94
N VAL A 110 0.53 -15.92 6.15
CA VAL A 110 0.41 -16.37 4.76
C VAL A 110 1.60 -15.89 3.93
N ALA A 111 2.00 -14.62 4.09
CA ALA A 111 3.16 -14.07 3.40
C ALA A 111 4.47 -14.78 3.79
N ILE A 112 4.64 -15.17 5.06
CA ILE A 112 5.81 -15.93 5.50
C ILE A 112 5.80 -17.32 4.84
N LEU A 113 4.67 -18.03 4.86
CA LEU A 113 4.54 -19.34 4.25
C LEU A 113 4.83 -19.33 2.74
N ILE A 114 4.25 -18.38 2.03
CA ILE A 114 4.53 -18.13 0.60
C ILE A 114 6.00 -17.77 0.41
N GLY A 115 6.52 -16.88 1.23
CA GLY A 115 7.89 -16.39 1.15
C GLY A 115 8.92 -17.50 1.32
N LEU A 116 8.71 -18.44 2.24
CA LEU A 116 9.59 -19.59 2.46
C LEU A 116 9.69 -20.47 1.21
N SER A 117 8.60 -20.60 0.45
CA SER A 117 8.56 -21.44 -0.75
C SER A 117 9.04 -20.69 -1.99
N VAL A 118 8.63 -19.45 -2.19
CA VAL A 118 8.71 -18.72 -3.46
C VAL A 118 9.88 -17.73 -3.52
N LEU A 119 10.35 -17.18 -2.40
CA LEU A 119 11.47 -16.22 -2.41
C LEU A 119 12.85 -16.83 -2.68
N ARG A 120 12.91 -18.15 -2.94
CA ARG A 120 14.07 -18.82 -3.54
C ARG A 120 14.21 -18.48 -5.03
N LEU A 121 13.09 -18.12 -5.67
CA LEU A 121 13.05 -17.64 -7.04
C LEU A 121 13.52 -16.17 -7.08
N SER A 122 14.12 -15.78 -8.18
CA SER A 122 14.63 -14.41 -8.36
C SER A 122 14.00 -13.75 -9.59
N GLY A 123 13.90 -12.41 -9.54
CA GLY A 123 13.46 -11.61 -10.68
C GLY A 123 12.05 -11.98 -11.17
N HIS A 124 11.91 -12.22 -12.45
CA HIS A 124 10.62 -12.45 -13.12
C HIS A 124 9.89 -13.72 -12.63
N TYR A 125 10.64 -14.76 -12.23
CA TYR A 125 10.03 -16.00 -11.71
C TYR A 125 9.27 -15.76 -10.40
N PHE A 126 9.77 -14.89 -9.54
CA PHE A 126 9.05 -14.49 -8.33
C PHE A 126 7.76 -13.74 -8.64
N ALA A 127 7.78 -12.83 -9.62
CA ALA A 127 6.59 -12.10 -10.05
C ALA A 127 5.49 -13.03 -10.58
N ILE A 128 5.86 -13.99 -11.46
CA ILE A 128 4.92 -14.98 -12.01
C ILE A 128 4.37 -15.89 -10.90
N ALA A 129 5.22 -16.36 -9.99
CA ALA A 129 4.79 -17.23 -8.90
C ALA A 129 3.79 -16.50 -7.97
N THR A 130 4.04 -15.24 -7.63
CA THR A 130 3.11 -14.45 -6.80
C THR A 130 1.81 -14.14 -7.52
N LEU A 131 1.83 -13.92 -8.84
CA LEU A 131 0.65 -13.78 -9.67
C LEU A 131 -0.23 -15.03 -9.59
N LEU A 132 0.36 -16.22 -9.83
CA LEU A 132 -0.37 -17.49 -9.79
C LEU A 132 -0.95 -17.76 -8.39
N ILE A 133 -0.24 -17.40 -7.33
CA ILE A 133 -0.74 -17.48 -5.96
C ILE A 133 -1.95 -16.56 -5.77
N GLY A 134 -1.89 -15.32 -6.26
CA GLY A 134 -3.02 -14.39 -6.21
C GLY A 134 -4.27 -14.96 -6.88
N ILE A 135 -4.12 -15.51 -8.10
CA ILE A 135 -5.20 -16.17 -8.83
C ILE A 135 -5.69 -17.41 -8.07
N SER A 136 -4.79 -18.19 -7.45
CA SER A 136 -5.17 -19.35 -6.65
C SER A 136 -6.05 -18.98 -5.47
N PHE A 137 -5.73 -17.88 -4.75
CA PHE A 137 -6.58 -17.37 -3.69
C PHE A 137 -7.97 -16.98 -4.23
N GLN A 138 -8.04 -16.26 -5.35
CA GLN A 138 -9.31 -15.90 -6.00
C GLN A 138 -10.15 -17.15 -6.27
N VAL A 139 -9.58 -18.16 -6.93
CA VAL A 139 -10.30 -19.41 -7.27
C VAL A 139 -10.70 -20.21 -6.03
N ILE A 140 -9.86 -20.26 -5.00
CA ILE A 140 -10.20 -20.93 -3.72
C ILE A 140 -11.41 -20.27 -3.10
N PHE A 141 -11.41 -18.94 -2.96
CA PHE A 141 -12.51 -18.21 -2.34
C PHE A 141 -13.79 -18.25 -3.19
N GLN A 142 -13.69 -18.30 -4.52
CA GLN A 142 -14.84 -18.51 -5.41
C GLN A 142 -15.57 -19.85 -5.22
N ARG A 143 -14.88 -20.86 -4.67
CA ARG A 143 -15.42 -22.19 -4.46
C ARG A 143 -15.66 -22.56 -3.00
N TRP A 144 -15.33 -21.66 -2.10
CA TRP A 144 -15.42 -21.92 -0.67
C TRP A 144 -16.78 -21.42 -0.11
N ASP A 145 -17.71 -22.36 0.09
CA ASP A 145 -19.09 -22.04 0.52
C ASP A 145 -19.17 -21.29 1.84
N LEU A 146 -18.28 -21.55 2.81
CA LEU A 146 -18.25 -20.87 4.11
C LEU A 146 -18.06 -19.35 4.00
N VAL A 147 -17.43 -18.88 2.95
CA VAL A 147 -17.17 -17.45 2.73
C VAL A 147 -18.01 -16.88 1.58
N GLY A 148 -19.15 -17.52 1.28
CA GLY A 148 -20.11 -17.06 0.27
C GLY A 148 -19.75 -17.42 -1.18
N ALA A 149 -18.71 -18.23 -1.40
CA ALA A 149 -18.24 -18.65 -2.73
C ALA A 149 -18.18 -17.49 -3.74
N ALA A 150 -18.61 -17.70 -4.97
CA ALA A 150 -18.61 -16.68 -6.02
C ALA A 150 -19.58 -15.50 -5.76
N SER A 151 -20.60 -15.68 -4.91
CA SER A 151 -21.55 -14.62 -4.55
C SER A 151 -20.95 -13.61 -3.57
N GLY A 152 -19.87 -14.00 -2.88
CA GLY A 152 -19.21 -13.17 -1.88
C GLY A 152 -20.00 -12.99 -0.59
N LEU A 153 -19.62 -11.99 0.18
CA LEU A 153 -20.23 -11.63 1.46
C LEU A 153 -20.90 -10.25 1.36
N TRP A 154 -22.11 -10.18 1.89
CA TRP A 154 -22.93 -8.97 1.92
C TRP A 154 -23.07 -8.53 3.36
N VAL A 155 -22.39 -7.46 3.72
CA VAL A 155 -22.44 -6.95 5.09
C VAL A 155 -23.83 -6.41 5.37
N PRO A 156 -24.53 -6.91 6.41
CA PRO A 156 -25.85 -6.39 6.76
C PRO A 156 -25.77 -4.93 7.16
N LEU A 157 -26.69 -4.12 6.63
CA LEU A 157 -26.79 -2.70 6.96
C LEU A 157 -27.29 -2.52 8.39
N THR A 158 -26.62 -1.67 9.16
CA THR A 158 -27.09 -1.23 10.47
C THR A 158 -28.17 -0.17 10.30
N GLU A 159 -29.18 -0.11 11.21
CA GLU A 159 -30.24 0.92 11.16
C GLU A 159 -29.69 2.33 11.37
N PHE A 160 -28.63 2.46 12.16
CA PHE A 160 -27.99 3.74 12.52
C PHE A 160 -26.49 3.68 12.30
N ASP A 161 -25.88 4.87 12.19
CA ASP A 161 -24.43 5.01 12.13
C ASP A 161 -23.79 4.37 13.37
N SER A 162 -22.83 3.47 13.16
CA SER A 162 -22.19 2.69 14.22
C SER A 162 -20.68 2.64 14.07
N TRP A 163 -19.97 3.15 15.06
CA TRP A 163 -18.53 3.02 15.17
C TRP A 163 -18.09 1.58 15.41
N ASN A 164 -18.90 0.79 16.09
CA ASN A 164 -18.60 -0.60 16.37
C ASN A 164 -18.65 -1.47 15.10
N ALA A 165 -19.65 -1.22 14.24
CA ALA A 165 -19.79 -1.89 12.93
C ALA A 165 -19.00 -1.20 11.81
N MET A 166 -18.37 -0.05 12.07
CA MET A 166 -17.71 0.79 11.05
C MET A 166 -18.63 1.15 9.88
N GLN A 167 -19.91 1.38 10.14
CA GLN A 167 -20.90 1.75 9.12
C GLN A 167 -21.42 3.16 9.37
N PHE A 168 -21.32 4.01 8.35
CA PHE A 168 -21.76 5.41 8.41
C PHE A 168 -22.55 5.74 7.15
N HIS A 169 -23.87 5.88 7.31
CA HIS A 169 -24.81 6.14 6.22
C HIS A 169 -25.09 7.62 6.03
N SER A 170 -25.02 8.37 7.13
CA SER A 170 -25.35 9.80 7.13
C SER A 170 -24.29 10.65 6.42
N SER A 171 -23.03 10.27 6.50
CA SER A 171 -21.90 11.05 5.93
C SER A 171 -20.68 10.19 5.63
N LYS A 172 -19.92 10.56 4.59
CA LYS A 172 -18.62 9.96 4.30
C LYS A 172 -17.48 10.50 5.17
N VAL A 173 -17.73 11.50 5.99
CA VAL A 173 -16.70 12.15 6.83
C VAL A 173 -16.03 11.19 7.81
N PRO A 174 -16.72 10.28 8.53
CA PRO A 174 -16.04 9.31 9.38
C PRO A 174 -15.10 8.39 8.60
N TYR A 175 -15.52 7.89 7.43
CA TYR A 175 -14.64 7.10 6.57
C TYR A 175 -13.40 7.86 6.13
N TYR A 176 -13.56 9.15 5.77
CA TYR A 176 -12.43 10.00 5.43
C TYR A 176 -11.37 10.02 6.54
N TYR A 177 -11.78 10.24 7.80
CA TYR A 177 -10.84 10.26 8.93
C TYR A 177 -10.22 8.89 9.20
N ILE A 178 -10.99 7.80 9.08
CA ILE A 178 -10.48 6.44 9.26
C ILE A 178 -9.38 6.16 8.23
N PHE A 179 -9.64 6.38 6.94
CA PHE A 179 -8.65 6.16 5.88
C PHE A 179 -7.44 7.10 6.00
N LEU A 180 -7.65 8.36 6.38
CA LEU A 180 -6.56 9.31 6.64
C LEU A 180 -5.65 8.81 7.77
N VAL A 181 -6.22 8.38 8.89
CA VAL A 181 -5.44 7.86 10.04
C VAL A 181 -4.65 6.62 9.65
N PHE A 182 -5.26 5.65 8.97
CA PHE A 182 -4.57 4.44 8.51
C PHE A 182 -3.47 4.77 7.48
N PHE A 183 -3.71 5.70 6.57
CA PHE A 183 -2.68 6.21 5.66
C PHE A 183 -1.50 6.84 6.41
N LEU A 184 -1.77 7.70 7.38
CA LEU A 184 -0.72 8.34 8.19
C LEU A 184 0.07 7.33 9.02
N ILE A 185 -0.60 6.33 9.61
CA ILE A 185 0.05 5.22 10.31
C ILE A 185 0.96 4.45 9.34
N THR A 186 0.45 4.07 8.17
CA THR A 186 1.24 3.37 7.15
C THR A 186 2.46 4.19 6.72
N PHE A 187 2.26 5.46 6.41
CA PHE A 187 3.35 6.36 6.01
C PHE A 187 4.42 6.48 7.11
N PHE A 188 3.99 6.64 8.36
CA PHE A 188 4.89 6.73 9.50
C PHE A 188 5.67 5.43 9.74
N LEU A 189 4.99 4.27 9.66
CA LEU A 189 5.64 2.97 9.80
C LEU A 189 6.70 2.73 8.73
N ILE A 190 6.42 3.09 7.48
CA ILE A 190 7.36 2.93 6.37
C ILE A 190 8.52 3.94 6.48
N TRP A 191 8.24 5.17 6.91
CA TRP A 191 9.27 6.16 7.20
C TRP A 191 10.22 5.68 8.32
N LEU A 192 9.68 5.08 9.39
CA LEU A 192 10.46 4.48 10.46
C LEU A 192 11.26 3.27 9.97
N LEU A 193 10.64 2.41 9.15
CA LEU A 193 11.28 1.24 8.55
C LEU A 193 12.46 1.65 7.68
N ASP A 194 12.29 2.65 6.81
CA ASP A 194 13.34 3.13 5.91
C ASP A 194 14.58 3.64 6.65
N ARG A 195 14.40 4.26 7.82
CA ARG A 195 15.49 4.76 8.68
C ARG A 195 16.06 3.71 9.63
N SER A 196 15.44 2.54 9.72
CA SER A 196 15.85 1.45 10.60
C SER A 196 17.02 0.64 10.02
N LYS A 197 17.70 -0.13 10.89
CA LYS A 197 18.70 -1.12 10.49
C LYS A 197 18.13 -2.17 9.52
N ILE A 198 16.83 -2.48 9.65
CA ILE A 198 16.12 -3.44 8.78
C ILE A 198 15.96 -2.85 7.38
N GLY A 199 15.52 -1.61 7.26
CA GLY A 199 15.39 -0.92 5.99
C GLY A 199 16.73 -0.76 5.26
N PHE A 200 17.81 -0.48 6.00
CA PHE A 200 19.15 -0.47 5.43
C PHE A 200 19.55 -1.83 4.84
N ARG A 201 19.27 -2.93 5.57
CA ARG A 201 19.54 -4.29 5.08
C ARG A 201 18.68 -4.66 3.87
N PHE A 202 17.43 -4.17 3.80
CA PHE A 202 16.59 -4.37 2.61
C PHE A 202 17.22 -3.73 1.39
N ARG A 203 17.70 -2.49 1.49
CA ARG A 203 18.37 -1.81 0.38
C ARG A 203 19.66 -2.50 -0.02
N ALA A 204 20.45 -2.96 0.93
CA ALA A 204 21.67 -3.75 0.64
C ALA A 204 21.35 -5.02 -0.14
N VAL A 205 20.27 -5.74 0.24
CA VAL A 205 19.79 -6.94 -0.47
C VAL A 205 19.24 -6.59 -1.86
N ARG A 206 18.63 -5.43 -2.03
CA ARG A 206 18.14 -4.94 -3.32
C ARG A 206 19.29 -4.61 -4.27
N ASP A 207 20.28 -3.86 -3.78
CA ASP A 207 21.34 -3.32 -4.61
C ASP A 207 22.31 -4.42 -5.08
N ASP A 208 22.75 -5.30 -4.19
CA ASP A 208 23.51 -6.51 -4.54
C ASP A 208 23.33 -7.62 -3.51
N PRO A 209 22.52 -8.66 -3.83
CA PRO A 209 22.28 -9.78 -2.92
C PRO A 209 23.56 -10.58 -2.59
N GLN A 210 24.54 -10.68 -3.52
CA GLN A 210 25.75 -11.45 -3.31
C GLN A 210 26.71 -10.70 -2.38
N ALA A 211 26.91 -9.41 -2.62
CA ALA A 211 27.68 -8.57 -1.73
C ALA A 211 27.07 -8.50 -0.31
N ALA A 212 25.74 -8.39 -0.20
CA ALA A 212 25.06 -8.41 1.09
C ALA A 212 25.29 -9.73 1.83
N ALA A 213 25.22 -10.88 1.13
CA ALA A 213 25.51 -12.18 1.71
C ALA A 213 26.98 -12.30 2.20
N SER A 214 27.93 -11.79 1.45
CA SER A 214 29.35 -11.74 1.84
C SER A 214 29.61 -10.94 3.11
N LEU A 215 28.76 -9.94 3.39
CA LEU A 215 28.77 -9.14 4.63
C LEU A 215 27.97 -9.79 5.77
N GLY A 216 27.50 -11.05 5.60
CA GLY A 216 26.78 -11.80 6.63
C GLY A 216 25.28 -11.47 6.71
N ILE A 217 24.71 -10.77 5.73
CA ILE A 217 23.26 -10.49 5.69
C ILE A 217 22.55 -11.70 5.08
N ASN A 218 21.64 -12.31 5.83
CA ASN A 218 20.81 -13.41 5.32
C ASN A 218 19.77 -12.86 4.34
N VAL A 219 20.03 -12.99 3.05
CA VAL A 219 19.22 -12.46 1.94
C VAL A 219 17.79 -12.98 1.99
N SER A 220 17.61 -14.30 2.09
CA SER A 220 16.28 -14.93 2.09
C SER A 220 15.43 -14.46 3.27
N LYS A 221 16.01 -14.41 4.46
CA LYS A 221 15.32 -13.93 5.68
C LYS A 221 14.82 -12.49 5.49
N HIS A 222 15.65 -11.59 4.95
CA HIS A 222 15.27 -10.19 4.79
C HIS A 222 14.22 -9.99 3.69
N LYS A 223 14.25 -10.78 2.61
CA LYS A 223 13.18 -10.80 1.60
C LYS A 223 11.85 -11.28 2.20
N ILE A 224 11.85 -12.34 3.01
CA ILE A 224 10.64 -12.85 3.68
C ILE A 224 10.07 -11.80 4.63
N ILE A 225 10.91 -11.15 5.44
CA ILE A 225 10.47 -10.09 6.35
C ILE A 225 9.87 -8.91 5.58
N ALA A 226 10.50 -8.47 4.49
CA ALA A 226 9.96 -7.40 3.65
C ALA A 226 8.59 -7.77 3.06
N TYR A 227 8.42 -9.01 2.62
CA TYR A 227 7.16 -9.51 2.07
C TYR A 227 6.07 -9.60 3.12
N ALA A 228 6.40 -10.09 4.32
CA ALA A 228 5.46 -10.15 5.44
C ALA A 228 5.01 -8.75 5.89
N ILE A 229 5.95 -7.80 6.05
CA ILE A 229 5.61 -6.40 6.41
C ILE A 229 4.71 -5.78 5.34
N SER A 230 5.03 -5.99 4.06
CA SER A 230 4.22 -5.53 2.93
C SER A 230 2.79 -6.10 3.01
N ALA A 231 2.63 -7.40 3.22
CA ALA A 231 1.33 -8.06 3.36
C ALA A 231 0.52 -7.52 4.56
N MET A 232 1.18 -7.35 5.71
CA MET A 232 0.56 -6.81 6.93
C MET A 232 0.06 -5.37 6.77
N ILE A 233 0.69 -4.57 5.92
CA ILE A 233 0.25 -3.21 5.60
C ILE A 233 -0.90 -3.23 4.58
N MET A 234 -0.92 -4.20 3.67
CA MET A 234 -1.95 -4.32 2.64
C MET A 234 -3.31 -4.74 3.21
N ALA A 235 -3.33 -5.66 4.15
CA ALA A 235 -4.55 -6.26 4.71
C ALA A 235 -5.54 -5.25 5.33
N PRO A 236 -5.12 -4.27 6.15
CA PRO A 236 -6.02 -3.26 6.68
C PRO A 236 -6.80 -2.50 5.60
N MET A 237 -6.18 -2.24 4.45
CA MET A 237 -6.84 -1.54 3.35
C MET A 237 -7.96 -2.38 2.76
N GLY A 238 -7.79 -3.70 2.67
CA GLY A 238 -8.85 -4.61 2.26
C GLY A 238 -10.02 -4.62 3.26
N SER A 239 -9.71 -4.69 4.55
CA SER A 239 -10.73 -4.64 5.61
C SER A 239 -11.53 -3.33 5.59
N LEU A 240 -10.85 -2.19 5.46
CA LEU A 240 -11.49 -0.88 5.37
C LEU A 240 -12.33 -0.75 4.10
N PHE A 241 -11.84 -1.26 2.97
CA PHE A 241 -12.58 -1.28 1.73
C PHE A 241 -13.88 -2.08 1.84
N ALA A 242 -13.82 -3.25 2.49
CA ALA A 242 -15.00 -4.09 2.71
C ALA A 242 -16.11 -3.35 3.49
N GLN A 243 -15.75 -2.62 4.54
CA GLN A 243 -16.69 -1.83 5.34
C GLN A 243 -17.18 -0.57 4.62
N TYR A 244 -16.38 -0.05 3.68
CA TYR A 244 -16.76 1.13 2.90
C TYR A 244 -17.73 0.80 1.77
N ILE A 245 -17.58 -0.37 1.13
CA ILE A 245 -18.41 -0.82 0.00
C ILE A 245 -19.56 -1.72 0.44
N LEU A 246 -19.41 -2.42 1.58
CA LEU A 246 -20.38 -3.35 2.20
C LEU A 246 -20.69 -4.62 1.38
N ILE A 247 -20.10 -4.77 0.22
CA ILE A 247 -20.23 -5.94 -0.66
C ILE A 247 -18.84 -6.33 -1.11
N ILE A 248 -18.44 -7.54 -0.78
CA ILE A 248 -17.16 -8.09 -1.24
C ILE A 248 -17.38 -9.41 -1.96
N ASP A 249 -16.77 -9.55 -3.10
CA ASP A 249 -16.73 -10.77 -3.88
C ASP A 249 -15.27 -11.12 -4.24
N PRO A 250 -14.94 -12.39 -4.47
CA PRO A 250 -13.58 -12.81 -4.75
C PRO A 250 -12.98 -12.15 -6.00
N ASP A 251 -13.81 -11.90 -7.03
CA ASP A 251 -13.36 -11.29 -8.28
C ASP A 251 -12.89 -9.86 -8.08
N ARG A 252 -13.50 -9.14 -7.15
CA ARG A 252 -13.15 -7.76 -6.85
C ARG A 252 -11.96 -7.65 -5.92
N VAL A 253 -11.92 -8.40 -4.80
CA VAL A 253 -10.91 -8.17 -3.75
C VAL A 253 -9.63 -8.98 -3.93
N PHE A 254 -9.65 -10.11 -4.66
CA PHE A 254 -8.46 -10.86 -5.04
C PHE A 254 -7.98 -10.56 -6.46
N SER A 255 -8.60 -9.58 -7.13
CA SER A 255 -8.31 -9.22 -8.51
C SER A 255 -6.82 -8.96 -8.73
N PHE A 256 -6.31 -9.50 -9.83
CA PHE A 256 -5.00 -9.16 -10.36
C PHE A 256 -4.87 -7.66 -10.69
N ASP A 257 -5.98 -7.03 -11.08
CA ASP A 257 -6.02 -5.61 -11.42
C ASP A 257 -5.59 -4.74 -10.24
N ILE A 258 -5.94 -5.10 -8.99
CA ILE A 258 -5.47 -4.41 -7.79
C ILE A 258 -3.94 -4.42 -7.71
N SER A 259 -3.33 -5.59 -7.95
CA SER A 259 -1.87 -5.73 -7.88
C SER A 259 -1.17 -4.91 -8.96
N ILE A 260 -1.68 -4.94 -10.19
CA ILE A 260 -1.16 -4.10 -11.29
C ILE A 260 -1.34 -2.63 -10.97
N PHE A 261 -2.53 -2.21 -10.56
CA PHE A 261 -2.82 -0.81 -10.33
C PHE A 261 -1.92 -0.21 -9.24
N VAL A 262 -1.73 -0.91 -8.15
CA VAL A 262 -0.80 -0.53 -7.06
C VAL A 262 0.65 -0.44 -7.56
N LEU A 263 1.09 -1.40 -8.38
CA LEU A 263 2.38 -1.36 -9.05
C LEU A 263 2.51 -0.11 -9.92
N LEU A 264 1.51 0.17 -10.78
CA LEU A 264 1.51 1.31 -11.68
C LEU A 264 1.62 2.64 -10.92
N LEU A 265 0.85 2.81 -9.85
CA LEU A 265 0.91 4.00 -8.99
C LEU A 265 2.31 4.19 -8.39
N THR A 266 2.93 3.10 -7.95
CA THR A 266 4.27 3.14 -7.36
C THR A 266 5.34 3.45 -8.39
N VAL A 267 5.28 2.83 -9.57
CA VAL A 267 6.24 3.05 -10.67
C VAL A 267 6.12 4.47 -11.20
N LEU A 268 4.90 4.94 -11.43
CA LEU A 268 4.62 6.30 -11.87
C LEU A 268 5.19 7.34 -10.92
N GLY A 269 5.03 7.14 -9.62
CA GLY A 269 5.54 8.06 -8.62
C GLY A 269 7.05 7.97 -8.42
N GLY A 270 7.62 6.77 -8.51
CA GLY A 270 9.05 6.46 -8.33
C GLY A 270 9.30 5.38 -7.28
N VAL A 271 9.74 4.21 -7.75
CA VAL A 271 10.00 3.02 -6.92
C VAL A 271 11.19 3.27 -6.00
N GLY A 272 11.09 2.79 -4.76
CA GLY A 272 12.18 2.88 -3.77
C GLY A 272 12.28 4.22 -3.05
N ASN A 273 11.41 5.18 -3.37
CA ASN A 273 11.28 6.43 -2.63
C ASN A 273 10.00 6.39 -1.79
N ILE A 274 10.04 6.91 -0.56
CA ILE A 274 8.88 6.95 0.33
C ILE A 274 7.77 7.85 -0.21
N TRP A 275 8.13 8.94 -0.88
CA TRP A 275 7.19 9.91 -1.44
C TRP A 275 6.63 9.49 -2.80
N GLY A 276 7.32 8.56 -3.50
CA GLY A 276 6.95 8.11 -4.83
C GLY A 276 5.50 7.63 -4.90
N PRO A 277 5.09 6.60 -4.14
CA PRO A 277 3.73 6.07 -4.15
C PRO A 277 2.66 7.11 -3.91
N LEU A 278 2.90 8.06 -2.99
CA LEU A 278 1.98 9.17 -2.71
C LEU A 278 1.81 10.08 -3.94
N VAL A 279 2.92 10.50 -4.54
CA VAL A 279 2.89 11.37 -5.73
C VAL A 279 2.17 10.68 -6.89
N GLY A 280 2.48 9.40 -7.14
CA GLY A 280 1.81 8.62 -8.18
C GLY A 280 0.31 8.53 -7.96
N THR A 281 -0.11 8.30 -6.73
CA THR A 281 -1.53 8.17 -6.37
C THR A 281 -2.27 9.50 -6.49
N VAL A 282 -1.71 10.59 -5.97
CA VAL A 282 -2.32 11.94 -6.03
C VAL A 282 -2.50 12.41 -7.48
N ILE A 283 -1.66 11.96 -8.39
CA ILE A 283 -1.78 12.32 -9.82
C ILE A 283 -2.77 11.39 -10.54
N LEU A 284 -2.61 10.07 -10.37
CA LEU A 284 -3.36 9.12 -11.18
C LEU A 284 -4.81 8.92 -10.72
N ILE A 285 -5.08 8.88 -9.40
CA ILE A 285 -6.45 8.65 -8.90
C ILE A 285 -7.43 9.74 -9.36
N PRO A 286 -7.14 11.05 -9.27
CA PRO A 286 -8.05 12.04 -9.83
C PRO A 286 -8.30 11.84 -11.33
N VAL A 287 -7.27 11.53 -12.10
CA VAL A 287 -7.42 11.28 -13.55
C VAL A 287 -8.38 10.12 -13.79
N THR A 288 -8.25 9.03 -13.02
CA THR A 288 -9.14 7.86 -13.15
C THR A 288 -10.57 8.17 -12.75
N GLU A 289 -10.79 8.87 -11.64
CA GLU A 289 -12.13 9.21 -11.18
C GLU A 289 -12.84 10.21 -12.11
N TYR A 290 -12.12 11.21 -12.63
CA TYR A 290 -12.67 12.13 -13.63
C TYR A 290 -12.92 11.46 -14.97
N SER A 291 -12.04 10.56 -15.43
CA SER A 291 -12.26 9.82 -16.69
C SER A 291 -13.51 8.96 -16.61
N ARG A 292 -13.74 8.32 -15.45
CA ARG A 292 -14.96 7.53 -15.21
C ARG A 292 -16.24 8.35 -15.27
N ILE A 293 -16.21 9.60 -14.80
CA ILE A 293 -17.36 10.51 -14.90
C ILE A 293 -17.60 10.94 -16.35
N TRP A 294 -16.55 11.29 -17.08
CA TRP A 294 -16.67 11.84 -18.44
C TRP A 294 -17.00 10.79 -19.49
N PHE A 295 -16.45 9.59 -19.37
CA PHE A 295 -16.67 8.50 -20.31
C PHE A 295 -17.72 7.49 -19.80
N GLY A 296 -18.54 7.89 -18.84
CA GLY A 296 -19.49 7.11 -18.05
C GLY A 296 -20.14 5.96 -18.80
N GLY A 297 -19.90 4.74 -18.33
CA GLY A 297 -20.55 3.53 -18.80
C GLY A 297 -19.80 2.71 -19.85
N THR A 298 -18.62 3.09 -20.31
CA THR A 298 -17.79 2.28 -21.25
C THR A 298 -17.00 1.16 -20.56
N GLY A 299 -17.39 0.82 -19.31
CA GLY A 299 -16.97 -0.41 -18.64
C GLY A 299 -15.46 -0.58 -18.41
N GLY A 300 -14.79 0.39 -17.78
CA GLY A 300 -13.40 0.21 -17.32
C GLY A 300 -12.31 0.12 -18.39
N ALA A 301 -12.67 -0.13 -19.67
CA ALA A 301 -11.70 -0.28 -20.75
C ALA A 301 -10.98 1.05 -21.07
N VAL A 302 -11.70 2.17 -21.03
CA VAL A 302 -11.12 3.50 -21.30
C VAL A 302 -10.17 3.91 -20.18
N ASP A 303 -10.50 3.57 -18.93
CA ASP A 303 -9.63 3.83 -17.79
C ASP A 303 -8.29 3.10 -17.94
N LEU A 304 -8.33 1.80 -18.29
CA LEU A 304 -7.12 1.00 -18.53
C LEU A 304 -6.27 1.55 -19.68
N MET A 305 -6.91 2.05 -20.76
CA MET A 305 -6.20 2.69 -21.87
C MET A 305 -5.51 3.98 -21.42
N ILE A 306 -6.20 4.83 -20.66
CA ILE A 306 -5.63 6.08 -20.13
C ILE A 306 -4.44 5.77 -19.21
N TYR A 307 -4.55 4.77 -18.33
CA TYR A 307 -3.44 4.34 -17.48
C TYR A 307 -2.24 3.87 -18.28
N GLY A 308 -2.49 3.01 -19.29
CA GLY A 308 -1.45 2.50 -20.16
C GLY A 308 -0.71 3.60 -20.89
N ILE A 309 -1.42 4.58 -21.42
CA ILE A 309 -0.85 5.73 -22.13
C ILE A 309 -0.02 6.59 -21.17
N ILE A 310 -0.56 6.97 -20.02
CA ILE A 310 0.14 7.78 -19.02
C ILE A 310 1.42 7.07 -18.55
N LEU A 311 1.32 5.78 -18.24
CA LEU A 311 2.46 5.00 -17.83
C LEU A 311 3.52 4.92 -18.92
N MET A 312 3.13 4.66 -20.19
CA MET A 312 4.05 4.59 -21.31
C MET A 312 4.80 5.92 -21.48
N ILE A 313 4.10 7.05 -21.44
CA ILE A 313 4.72 8.37 -21.52
C ILE A 313 5.74 8.55 -20.40
N ILE A 314 5.38 8.24 -19.16
CA ILE A 314 6.28 8.44 -18.02
C ILE A 314 7.46 7.49 -18.05
N CYS A 315 7.27 6.20 -18.37
CA CYS A 315 8.37 5.24 -18.47
C CYS A 315 9.37 5.63 -19.57
N VAL A 316 8.90 6.17 -20.69
CA VAL A 316 9.78 6.61 -21.79
C VAL A 316 10.54 7.88 -21.42
N PHE A 317 9.86 8.89 -20.88
CA PHE A 317 10.46 10.19 -20.61
C PHE A 317 11.12 10.30 -19.23
N ARG A 318 10.66 9.50 -18.24
CA ARG A 318 11.10 9.57 -16.84
C ARG A 318 11.10 8.20 -16.16
N PRO A 319 12.04 7.31 -16.50
CA PRO A 319 12.09 5.95 -15.95
C PRO A 319 12.30 5.90 -14.41
N ALA A 320 12.81 6.99 -13.79
CA ALA A 320 12.94 7.12 -12.34
C ALA A 320 11.64 7.60 -11.65
N GLY A 321 10.52 7.76 -12.39
CA GLY A 321 9.25 8.26 -11.91
C GLY A 321 9.17 9.78 -11.78
N ILE A 322 7.96 10.28 -11.51
CA ILE A 322 7.68 11.74 -11.42
C ILE A 322 8.46 12.41 -10.28
N ILE A 323 8.71 11.70 -9.19
CA ILE A 323 9.45 12.23 -8.05
C ILE A 323 10.87 12.71 -8.45
N SER A 324 11.43 12.21 -9.54
CA SER A 324 12.73 12.65 -10.06
C SER A 324 12.74 14.08 -10.61
N LEU A 325 11.56 14.67 -10.83
CA LEU A 325 11.42 16.09 -11.19
C LEU A 325 11.63 17.03 -10.01
N VAL A 326 11.45 16.53 -8.78
CA VAL A 326 11.72 17.33 -7.58
C VAL A 326 13.24 17.45 -7.42
N PRO A 327 13.80 18.67 -7.38
CA PRO A 327 15.25 18.85 -7.29
C PRO A 327 15.82 18.05 -6.11
N ALA A 328 16.86 17.28 -6.40
CA ALA A 328 17.57 16.45 -5.41
C ALA A 328 17.97 17.22 -4.14
N ARG A 329 18.16 18.53 -4.23
CA ARG A 329 18.46 19.40 -3.08
C ARG A 329 17.39 19.36 -1.97
N ILE A 330 16.13 19.02 -2.31
CA ILE A 330 15.05 18.90 -1.32
C ILE A 330 15.00 17.48 -0.75
N LEU A 331 15.34 16.46 -1.58
CA LEU A 331 15.25 15.05 -1.25
C LEU A 331 16.58 14.43 -0.78
N GLU A 332 17.73 14.93 -1.27
CA GLU A 332 19.06 14.37 -1.05
C GLU A 332 19.86 15.00 0.07
N ARG A 333 19.35 16.00 0.77
CA ARG A 333 20.07 16.53 1.95
C ARG A 333 20.27 15.47 3.06
N ASP A 334 19.58 14.32 2.95
CA ASP A 334 19.75 13.15 3.82
C ASP A 334 20.81 12.13 3.31
N LYS A 335 21.31 12.23 2.06
CA LYS A 335 22.27 11.26 1.49
C LYS A 335 23.75 11.67 1.59
N LYS A 336 24.06 12.88 2.03
CA LYS A 336 25.44 13.39 2.14
C LYS A 336 25.95 13.53 3.57
N ARG A 337 25.43 12.72 4.49
CA ARG A 337 26.04 12.57 5.82
C ARG A 337 26.14 11.13 6.26
#